data_27e138a8f3138ecd0dcfe988c2e178d1
#
_entry.id   27e138a8f3138ecd0dcfe988c2e178d1
#
_cell.length_a   1.000
_cell.length_b   1.000
_cell.length_c   1.000
_cell.angle_alpha   90.00
_cell.angle_beta   90.00
_cell.angle_gamma   90.00
#
_symmetry.space_group_name_H-M   'P 1'
#
loop_
_entity.id
_entity.type
_entity.pdbx_description
1 polymer ?
#
loop_
_entity_poly.entity_id
_entity_poly.type
_entity_poly.pdbx_seq_one_letter_code
_entity_poly.pdbx_strand_id
1 'polypeptide(L)'
;MTLATLCWMVAGCADEVLNRNGGKGEGCLLLTGIEVESAVGDVQTKASLAEGDLPGITDFTIEVVSKSDGLTVKTLQPGVTHCTLPVGSYLLKASYGDPTALSYTPAFYGETSVTIAPNTDTGAEIKASLLQAVFHPRMSDELVAQFKSYELTLGVAGGEA
;
A
#
# COMPACT_ATOMS: atom_id res chain seq x y z
N MET A 1 -15.18 6.93 56.95
CA MET A 1 -14.75 7.69 55.75
C MET A 1 -13.64 6.91 55.11
N THR A 2 -13.95 6.07 54.16
CA THR A 2 -13.01 5.20 53.46
C THR A 2 -12.76 5.80 52.06
N LEU A 3 -11.51 6.21 51.84
CA LEU A 3 -11.04 6.81 50.59
C LEU A 3 -10.78 5.67 49.58
N ALA A 4 -11.60 5.56 48.54
CA ALA A 4 -11.37 4.61 47.44
C ALA A 4 -10.40 5.24 46.46
N THR A 5 -9.16 4.71 46.43
CA THR A 5 -8.14 5.07 45.44
C THR A 5 -8.46 4.39 44.12
N LEU A 6 -8.92 5.17 43.14
CA LEU A 6 -9.17 4.72 41.77
C LEU A 6 -7.85 4.60 41.04
N CYS A 7 -7.36 3.37 40.87
CA CYS A 7 -6.16 3.06 40.10
C CYS A 7 -6.54 3.08 38.61
N TRP A 8 -6.17 4.14 37.89
CA TRP A 8 -6.23 4.19 36.44
C TRP A 8 -5.12 3.31 35.88
N MET A 9 -5.51 2.14 35.37
CA MET A 9 -4.62 1.36 34.54
C MET A 9 -4.53 2.06 33.18
N VAL A 10 -3.41 2.73 32.95
CA VAL A 10 -2.98 3.14 31.62
C VAL A 10 -2.63 1.84 30.90
N ALA A 11 -3.49 1.40 29.99
CA ALA A 11 -3.13 0.39 29.02
C ALA A 11 -2.09 1.03 28.09
N GLY A 12 -0.82 0.93 28.47
CA GLY A 12 0.29 1.20 27.58
C GLY A 12 0.17 0.26 26.39
N CYS A 13 0.18 0.79 25.17
CA CYS A 13 0.52 0.02 23.99
C CYS A 13 1.85 -0.66 24.29
N ALA A 14 1.80 -1.94 24.61
CA ALA A 14 2.99 -2.76 24.62
C ALA A 14 3.48 -2.76 23.18
N ASP A 15 4.61 -2.12 22.96
CA ASP A 15 5.51 -2.41 21.88
C ASP A 15 5.64 -3.94 21.86
N GLU A 16 5.03 -4.60 20.89
CA GLU A 16 5.08 -6.05 20.77
C GLU A 16 6.51 -6.40 20.38
N VAL A 17 7.36 -6.40 21.39
CA VAL A 17 8.72 -6.93 21.34
C VAL A 17 8.57 -8.28 20.67
N LEU A 18 9.13 -8.41 19.47
CA LEU A 18 9.25 -9.62 18.68
C LEU A 18 9.46 -10.81 19.60
N ASN A 19 8.35 -11.53 19.90
CA ASN A 19 8.40 -12.72 20.72
C ASN A 19 9.08 -13.81 19.88
N ARG A 20 10.42 -13.89 19.98
CA ARG A 20 11.26 -14.88 19.28
C ARG A 20 11.02 -16.33 19.71
N ASN A 21 10.02 -16.59 20.53
CA ASN A 21 9.54 -17.92 20.81
C ASN A 21 8.55 -18.39 19.73
N GLY A 22 8.94 -18.28 18.45
CA GLY A 22 8.23 -18.92 17.36
C GLY A 22 8.12 -20.41 17.66
N GLY A 23 6.90 -20.92 17.74
CA GLY A 23 6.67 -22.35 17.82
C GLY A 23 7.39 -23.06 16.67
N LYS A 24 7.66 -24.36 16.80
CA LYS A 24 8.27 -25.14 15.71
C LYS A 24 7.44 -24.98 14.45
N GLY A 25 7.94 -24.17 13.49
CA GLY A 25 7.28 -23.94 12.22
C GLY A 25 6.74 -22.53 11.96
N GLU A 26 7.19 -21.50 12.67
CA GLU A 26 6.88 -20.09 12.41
C GLU A 26 8.15 -19.26 12.14
N GLY A 27 8.02 -18.19 11.36
CA GLY A 27 9.05 -17.19 11.12
C GLY A 27 8.43 -15.79 11.01
N CYS A 28 9.26 -14.77 10.96
CA CYS A 28 8.81 -13.38 10.85
C CYS A 28 8.97 -12.89 9.40
N LEU A 29 7.90 -12.32 8.84
CA LEU A 29 7.95 -11.53 7.63
C LEU A 29 8.26 -10.08 8.02
N LEU A 30 9.21 -9.46 7.33
CA LEU A 30 9.56 -8.05 7.48
C LEU A 30 9.49 -7.38 6.11
N LEU A 31 8.60 -6.42 5.92
CA LEU A 31 8.58 -5.58 4.73
C LEU A 31 9.73 -4.57 4.82
N THR A 32 10.67 -4.67 3.89
CA THR A 32 11.88 -3.83 3.85
C THR A 32 11.71 -2.62 2.93
N GLY A 33 10.81 -2.69 1.95
CA GLY A 33 10.53 -1.61 1.01
C GLY A 33 9.34 -1.90 0.11
N ILE A 34 8.73 -0.81 -0.39
CA ILE A 34 7.85 -0.85 -1.55
C ILE A 34 8.41 0.17 -2.53
N GLU A 35 8.94 -0.32 -3.65
CA GLU A 35 9.41 0.51 -4.75
C GLU A 35 8.19 0.87 -5.62
N VAL A 36 7.89 2.17 -5.73
CA VAL A 36 6.75 2.65 -6.51
C VAL A 36 7.22 3.10 -7.88
N GLU A 37 6.75 2.41 -8.93
CA GLU A 37 7.00 2.79 -10.31
C GLU A 37 5.88 3.71 -10.82
N SER A 38 6.21 4.98 -11.08
CA SER A 38 5.27 6.00 -11.59
C SER A 38 5.16 6.01 -13.13
N ALA A 39 5.98 5.22 -13.83
CA ALA A 39 6.00 5.17 -15.28
C ALA A 39 5.27 3.93 -15.79
N VAL A 40 4.17 4.12 -16.49
CA VAL A 40 3.51 3.06 -17.26
C VAL A 40 4.14 3.01 -18.65
N GLY A 41 5.12 2.10 -18.84
CA GLY A 41 5.66 1.75 -20.16
C GLY A 41 6.32 2.89 -20.91
N ASP A 42 6.77 2.59 -22.13
CA ASP A 42 7.54 3.46 -23.05
C ASP A 42 6.73 4.62 -23.68
N VAL A 43 5.57 4.96 -23.10
CA VAL A 43 4.78 6.11 -23.51
C VAL A 43 5.33 7.34 -22.79
N GLN A 44 6.07 8.17 -23.51
CA GLN A 44 6.52 9.48 -23.04
C GLN A 44 5.32 10.44 -22.82
N THR A 45 4.43 10.11 -21.92
CA THR A 45 3.52 11.06 -21.32
C THR A 45 4.28 11.78 -20.21
N LYS A 46 4.54 13.07 -20.38
CA LYS A 46 5.25 13.91 -19.41
C LYS A 46 4.46 14.18 -18.11
N ALA A 47 3.55 13.32 -17.74
CA ALA A 47 2.83 13.35 -16.48
C ALA A 47 3.50 12.35 -15.51
N SER A 48 4.66 12.71 -14.99
CA SER A 48 5.18 12.06 -13.78
C SER A 48 4.41 12.60 -12.59
N LEU A 49 3.96 11.70 -11.70
CA LEU A 49 3.52 12.10 -10.36
C LEU A 49 4.68 12.83 -9.68
N ALA A 50 4.37 13.89 -8.94
CA ALA A 50 5.38 14.53 -8.14
C ALA A 50 5.84 13.56 -7.04
N GLU A 51 7.11 13.62 -6.65
CA GLU A 51 7.68 12.73 -5.64
C GLU A 51 6.89 12.78 -4.30
N GLY A 52 6.27 13.93 -3.99
CA GLY A 52 5.42 14.11 -2.82
C GLY A 52 4.01 13.48 -2.92
N ASP A 53 3.60 13.04 -4.12
CA ASP A 53 2.30 12.41 -4.36
C ASP A 53 2.40 10.88 -4.39
N LEU A 54 3.60 10.32 -4.20
CA LEU A 54 3.83 8.88 -4.16
C LEU A 54 3.57 8.34 -2.76
N PRO A 55 2.83 7.22 -2.63
CA PRO A 55 2.60 6.58 -1.35
C PRO A 55 3.88 5.99 -0.76
N GLY A 56 4.04 6.11 0.55
CA GLY A 56 5.10 5.43 1.30
C GLY A 56 4.76 3.97 1.62
N ILE A 57 5.74 3.21 2.09
CA ILE A 57 5.54 1.80 2.49
C ILE A 57 4.40 1.62 3.49
N THR A 58 4.18 2.61 4.37
CA THR A 58 3.16 2.58 5.42
C THR A 58 1.74 2.88 4.94
N ASP A 59 1.57 3.27 3.67
CA ASP A 59 0.26 3.63 3.13
C ASP A 59 -0.44 2.46 2.45
N PHE A 60 0.31 1.39 2.18
CA PHE A 60 -0.20 0.21 1.50
C PHE A 60 -0.91 -0.76 2.44
N THR A 61 -1.96 -1.38 1.94
CA THR A 61 -2.53 -2.61 2.50
C THR A 61 -1.83 -3.80 1.88
N ILE A 62 -1.36 -4.75 2.70
CA ILE A 62 -0.66 -5.94 2.22
C ILE A 62 -1.48 -7.19 2.53
N GLU A 63 -1.90 -7.90 1.50
CA GLU A 63 -2.49 -9.22 1.65
C GLU A 63 -1.41 -10.30 1.55
N VAL A 64 -1.38 -11.18 2.54
CA VAL A 64 -0.50 -12.35 2.57
C VAL A 64 -1.31 -13.57 2.15
N VAL A 65 -1.03 -14.08 0.98
CA VAL A 65 -1.75 -15.21 0.37
C VAL A 65 -0.87 -16.45 0.41
N SER A 66 -1.37 -17.54 0.97
CA SER A 66 -0.67 -18.83 0.95
C SER A 66 -0.62 -19.39 -0.45
N LYS A 67 0.56 -19.80 -0.92
CA LYS A 67 0.72 -20.42 -2.25
C LYS A 67 0.24 -21.87 -2.32
N SER A 68 0.02 -22.52 -1.18
CA SER A 68 -0.42 -23.91 -1.12
C SER A 68 -1.91 -24.08 -1.45
N ASP A 69 -2.73 -23.13 -1.05
CA ASP A 69 -4.20 -23.18 -1.18
C ASP A 69 -4.83 -21.92 -1.79
N GLY A 70 -4.02 -20.88 -2.00
CA GLY A 70 -4.49 -19.62 -2.56
C GLY A 70 -5.32 -18.76 -1.60
N LEU A 71 -5.37 -19.10 -0.32
CA LEU A 71 -6.15 -18.37 0.66
C LEU A 71 -5.35 -17.23 1.29
N THR A 72 -6.02 -16.09 1.55
CA THR A 72 -5.46 -15.00 2.33
C THR A 72 -5.36 -15.41 3.79
N VAL A 73 -4.13 -15.55 4.29
CA VAL A 73 -3.86 -15.96 5.67
C VAL A 73 -3.75 -14.76 6.61
N LYS A 74 -3.39 -13.58 6.09
CA LYS A 74 -3.28 -12.36 6.86
C LYS A 74 -3.39 -11.13 5.97
N THR A 75 -3.94 -10.05 6.53
CA THR A 75 -3.93 -8.71 5.90
C THR A 75 -3.25 -7.75 6.85
N LEU A 76 -2.17 -7.12 6.40
CA LEU A 76 -1.49 -6.06 7.12
C LEU A 76 -2.12 -4.73 6.71
N GLN A 77 -2.64 -4.02 7.69
CA GLN A 77 -3.20 -2.69 7.48
C GLN A 77 -2.08 -1.66 7.28
N PRO A 78 -2.38 -0.50 6.70
CA PRO A 78 -1.44 0.61 6.61
C PRO A 78 -0.73 0.87 7.94
N GLY A 79 0.59 1.08 7.89
CA GLY A 79 1.44 1.25 9.06
C GLY A 79 2.04 -0.04 9.65
N VAL A 80 1.55 -1.22 9.26
CA VAL A 80 2.08 -2.50 9.74
C VAL A 80 3.05 -3.08 8.72
N THR A 81 4.32 -3.19 9.09
CA THR A 81 5.40 -3.65 8.21
C THR A 81 5.95 -5.03 8.55
N HIS A 82 5.43 -5.68 9.58
CA HIS A 82 5.91 -7.01 10.00
C HIS A 82 4.79 -7.90 10.52
N CYS A 83 4.99 -9.22 10.41
CA CYS A 83 4.10 -10.20 11.03
C CYS A 83 4.76 -11.57 11.16
N THR A 84 4.26 -12.36 12.11
CA THR A 84 4.62 -13.78 12.24
C THR A 84 3.71 -14.63 11.35
N LEU A 85 4.31 -15.57 10.63
CA LEU A 85 3.65 -16.49 9.71
C LEU A 85 4.17 -17.92 9.92
N PRO A 86 3.33 -18.95 9.69
CA PRO A 86 3.81 -20.33 9.58
C PRO A 86 4.88 -20.49 8.50
N VAL A 87 5.73 -21.48 8.63
CA VAL A 87 6.70 -21.85 7.57
C VAL A 87 5.95 -22.21 6.29
N GLY A 88 6.34 -21.60 5.18
CA GLY A 88 5.66 -21.80 3.90
C GLY A 88 6.04 -20.77 2.85
N SER A 89 5.45 -20.94 1.67
CA SER A 89 5.60 -19.99 0.56
C SER A 89 4.33 -19.14 0.43
N TYR A 90 4.53 -17.84 0.32
CA TYR A 90 3.46 -16.85 0.27
C TYR A 90 3.60 -15.94 -0.93
N LEU A 91 2.48 -15.38 -1.38
CA LEU A 91 2.39 -14.26 -2.29
C LEU A 91 1.95 -13.06 -1.49
N LEU A 92 2.74 -12.01 -1.49
CA LEU A 92 2.41 -10.71 -0.90
C LEU A 92 1.81 -9.83 -2.00
N LYS A 93 0.65 -9.25 -1.75
CA LYS A 93 -0.04 -8.33 -2.65
C LYS A 93 -0.17 -6.98 -1.96
N ALA A 94 0.51 -5.98 -2.50
CA ALA A 94 0.42 -4.60 -2.02
C ALA A 94 -0.61 -3.83 -2.84
N SER A 95 -1.52 -3.13 -2.19
CA SER A 95 -2.52 -2.27 -2.83
C SER A 95 -2.61 -0.91 -2.15
N TYR A 96 -2.76 0.13 -2.94
CA TYR A 96 -3.01 1.50 -2.51
C TYR A 96 -4.01 2.16 -3.46
N GLY A 97 -4.96 2.92 -2.92
CA GLY A 97 -6.02 3.57 -3.70
C GLY A 97 -7.08 2.61 -4.23
N ASP A 98 -8.05 3.14 -4.96
CA ASP A 98 -9.12 2.38 -5.61
C ASP A 98 -9.00 2.52 -7.14
N PRO A 99 -8.64 1.45 -7.87
CA PRO A 99 -8.48 1.51 -9.32
C PRO A 99 -9.80 1.68 -10.09
N THR A 100 -10.94 1.50 -9.44
CA THR A 100 -12.28 1.61 -10.05
C THR A 100 -12.88 3.00 -9.88
N ALA A 101 -12.38 3.79 -8.93
CA ALA A 101 -12.86 5.13 -8.65
C ALA A 101 -12.19 6.17 -9.55
N LEU A 102 -12.97 7.10 -10.08
CA LEU A 102 -12.45 8.36 -10.63
C LEU A 102 -12.02 9.23 -9.44
N SER A 103 -10.74 9.21 -9.12
CA SER A 103 -10.17 9.87 -7.95
C SER A 103 -8.92 10.67 -8.32
N TYR A 104 -8.63 11.69 -7.52
CA TYR A 104 -7.34 12.40 -7.57
C TYR A 104 -6.21 11.58 -6.92
N THR A 105 -6.56 10.55 -6.16
CA THR A 105 -5.59 9.65 -5.54
C THR A 105 -5.26 8.53 -6.51
N PRO A 106 -4.01 8.39 -6.95
CA PRO A 106 -3.60 7.32 -7.85
C PRO A 106 -3.71 5.96 -7.15
N ALA A 107 -4.01 4.91 -7.90
CA ALA A 107 -4.01 3.55 -7.39
C ALA A 107 -2.76 2.79 -7.84
N PHE A 108 -2.14 2.08 -6.90
CA PHE A 108 -0.95 1.27 -7.13
C PHE A 108 -1.18 -0.16 -6.71
N TYR A 109 -0.56 -1.08 -7.43
CA TYR A 109 -0.56 -2.50 -7.12
C TYR A 109 0.79 -3.13 -7.41
N GLY A 110 1.18 -4.06 -6.56
CA GLY A 110 2.37 -4.87 -6.77
C GLY A 110 2.27 -6.19 -6.04
N GLU A 111 3.07 -7.17 -6.49
CA GLU A 111 3.13 -8.46 -5.82
C GLU A 111 4.54 -9.03 -5.81
N THR A 112 4.86 -9.77 -4.78
CA THR A 112 6.12 -10.50 -4.66
C THR A 112 5.94 -11.81 -3.92
N SER A 113 6.79 -12.77 -4.22
CA SER A 113 6.78 -14.09 -3.57
C SER A 113 7.83 -14.15 -2.48
N VAL A 114 7.47 -14.72 -1.33
CA VAL A 114 8.37 -14.91 -0.20
C VAL A 114 8.25 -16.31 0.35
N THR A 115 9.35 -16.85 0.91
CA THR A 115 9.36 -18.12 1.62
C THR A 115 9.79 -17.90 3.05
N ILE A 116 8.93 -18.24 3.98
CA ILE A 116 9.16 -18.11 5.42
C ILE A 116 9.83 -19.38 5.93
N ALA A 117 11.01 -19.21 6.53
CA ALA A 117 11.75 -20.28 7.19
C ALA A 117 11.54 -20.22 8.72
N PRO A 118 11.71 -21.35 9.43
CA PRO A 118 11.46 -21.38 10.87
C PRO A 118 12.47 -20.52 11.66
N ASN A 119 11.97 -19.77 12.62
CA ASN A 119 12.78 -18.93 13.52
C ASN A 119 13.69 -17.92 12.78
N THR A 120 13.28 -17.46 11.61
CA THR A 120 14.06 -16.57 10.76
C THR A 120 13.25 -15.33 10.42
N ASP A 121 13.92 -14.17 10.42
CA ASP A 121 13.38 -12.94 9.88
C ASP A 121 13.59 -12.95 8.36
N THR A 122 12.51 -12.86 7.60
CA THR A 122 12.54 -12.86 6.13
C THR A 122 12.15 -11.49 5.62
N GLY A 123 13.11 -10.77 5.03
CA GLY A 123 12.88 -9.48 4.36
C GLY A 123 12.15 -9.67 3.04
N ALA A 124 11.22 -8.77 2.73
CA ALA A 124 10.52 -8.73 1.45
C ALA A 124 10.43 -7.29 0.94
N GLU A 125 10.69 -7.13 -0.36
CA GLU A 125 10.50 -5.90 -1.11
C GLU A 125 9.45 -6.13 -2.19
N ILE A 126 8.56 -5.14 -2.41
CA ILE A 126 7.49 -5.22 -3.39
C ILE A 126 7.67 -4.08 -4.39
N LYS A 127 7.55 -4.38 -5.68
CA LYS A 127 7.48 -3.37 -6.73
C LYS A 127 6.00 -3.12 -7.06
N ALA A 128 5.54 -1.90 -6.81
CA ALA A 128 4.18 -1.48 -7.08
C ALA A 128 4.14 -0.54 -8.27
N SER A 129 3.29 -0.85 -9.25
CA SER A 129 3.09 -0.07 -10.46
C SER A 129 1.76 0.66 -10.43
N LEU A 130 1.69 1.80 -11.12
CA LEU A 130 0.47 2.58 -11.26
C LEU A 130 -0.58 1.79 -12.06
N LEU A 131 -1.79 1.66 -11.51
CA LEU A 131 -2.91 0.95 -12.16
C LEU A 131 -3.79 1.83 -13.05
N GLN A 132 -3.72 3.14 -12.87
CA GLN A 132 -4.60 4.11 -13.54
C GLN A 132 -3.80 5.10 -14.36
N ALA A 133 -4.41 5.59 -15.46
CA ALA A 133 -3.89 6.75 -16.16
C ALA A 133 -4.14 8.01 -15.32
N VAL A 134 -3.09 8.80 -15.07
CA VAL A 134 -3.18 10.09 -14.41
C VAL A 134 -3.21 11.18 -15.47
N PHE A 135 -4.25 12.00 -15.45
CA PHE A 135 -4.42 13.10 -16.38
C PHE A 135 -4.25 14.44 -15.66
N HIS A 136 -3.21 15.18 -16.01
CA HIS A 136 -2.95 16.54 -15.54
C HIS A 136 -3.14 17.54 -16.67
N PRO A 137 -4.33 18.16 -16.81
CA PRO A 137 -4.53 19.19 -17.84
C PRO A 137 -3.69 20.43 -17.48
N ARG A 138 -2.89 20.87 -18.43
CA ARG A 138 -2.18 22.15 -18.35
C ARG A 138 -2.77 23.11 -19.35
N MET A 139 -3.23 24.25 -18.89
CA MET A 139 -3.67 25.37 -19.73
C MET A 139 -2.54 26.37 -19.84
N SER A 140 -2.33 26.93 -21.04
CA SER A 140 -1.35 28.01 -21.21
C SER A 140 -1.86 29.29 -20.55
N ASP A 141 -0.93 30.13 -20.12
CA ASP A 141 -1.27 31.42 -19.49
C ASP A 141 -2.04 32.33 -20.43
N GLU A 142 -1.79 32.23 -21.75
CA GLU A 142 -2.54 32.96 -22.79
C GLU A 142 -4.00 32.50 -22.84
N LEU A 143 -4.28 31.20 -22.73
CA LEU A 143 -5.64 30.69 -22.72
C LEU A 143 -6.38 31.18 -21.46
N VAL A 144 -5.75 31.08 -20.29
CA VAL A 144 -6.32 31.52 -19.02
C VAL A 144 -6.62 33.02 -19.04
N ALA A 145 -5.77 33.83 -19.67
CA ALA A 145 -5.94 35.27 -19.77
C ALA A 145 -7.11 35.70 -20.72
N GLN A 146 -7.46 34.84 -21.69
CA GLN A 146 -8.49 35.18 -22.70
C GLN A 146 -9.91 34.80 -22.24
N PHE A 147 -10.05 33.86 -21.29
CA PHE A 147 -11.34 33.33 -20.86
C PHE A 147 -11.59 33.62 -19.38
N LYS A 148 -12.78 34.14 -19.07
CA LYS A 148 -13.20 34.39 -17.66
C LYS A 148 -13.55 33.13 -16.90
N SER A 149 -13.95 32.06 -17.62
CA SER A 149 -14.24 30.75 -17.09
C SER A 149 -14.08 29.71 -18.18
N TYR A 150 -13.68 28.52 -17.82
CA TYR A 150 -13.55 27.35 -18.71
C TYR A 150 -13.99 26.10 -17.95
N GLU A 151 -14.52 25.15 -18.69
CA GLU A 151 -14.89 23.83 -18.20
C GLU A 151 -14.16 22.80 -19.06
N LEU A 152 -13.50 21.84 -18.41
CA LEU A 152 -12.88 20.71 -19.05
C LEU A 152 -13.65 19.44 -18.68
N THR A 153 -14.28 18.83 -19.66
CA THR A 153 -15.00 17.56 -19.46
C THR A 153 -14.15 16.43 -20.04
N LEU A 154 -13.83 15.45 -19.19
CA LEU A 154 -13.18 14.22 -19.57
C LEU A 154 -14.23 13.13 -19.71
N GLY A 155 -14.30 12.52 -20.89
CA GLY A 155 -15.16 11.37 -21.16
C GLY A 155 -14.33 10.14 -21.52
N VAL A 156 -14.71 8.97 -21.02
CA VAL A 156 -14.15 7.70 -21.48
C VAL A 156 -14.99 7.21 -22.64
N ALA A 157 -14.33 7.00 -23.81
CA ALA A 157 -15.03 6.47 -24.98
C ALA A 157 -15.57 5.06 -24.67
N GLY A 158 -16.90 4.91 -24.66
CA GLY A 158 -17.58 3.63 -24.39
C GLY A 158 -18.10 3.44 -22.97
N GLY A 159 -17.96 4.42 -22.07
CA GLY A 159 -18.61 4.44 -20.75
C GLY A 159 -19.89 5.24 -20.82
N GLU A 160 -21.01 4.68 -20.36
CA GLU A 160 -22.21 5.48 -20.05
C GLU A 160 -21.87 6.36 -18.83
N ALA A 161 -22.29 7.63 -18.92
CA ALA A 161 -22.14 8.61 -17.86
C ALA A 161 -23.16 8.37 -16.72
#